data_d15e39245387112988e49b04dbf3bda9
#
_entry.id   d15e39245387112988e49b04dbf3bda9
#
_cell.length_a   1.000
_cell.length_b   1.000
_cell.length_c   1.000
_cell.angle_alpha   90.00
_cell.angle_beta   90.00
_cell.angle_gamma   90.00
#
_symmetry.space_group_name_H-M   'P 1'
#
loop_
_entity.id
_entity.type
_entity.pdbx_description
1 polymer ?
#
loop_
_entity_poly.entity_id
_entity_poly.type
_entity_poly.pdbx_seq_one_letter_code
_entity_poly.pdbx_strand_id
1 'polypeptide(L)'
;MKRNTNFILREIAGENILVATGEAAQIFNGMITLNDVASFIWKNIDECKTVDKLIASILDEFDIDEETARKDVESFTTELIRMGMVVE
;
A
#
# COMPACT_ATOMS: atom_id res chain seq x y z
N MET A 1 10.66 0.95 -5.46
CA MET A 1 9.77 1.52 -4.43
C MET A 1 10.00 0.79 -3.10
N LYS A 2 10.08 1.53 -2.03
CA LYS A 2 10.26 0.97 -0.69
C LYS A 2 9.29 1.59 0.29
N ARG A 3 8.80 0.77 1.22
CA ARG A 3 7.94 1.27 2.29
C ARG A 3 8.75 2.12 3.26
N ASN A 4 8.13 3.19 3.72
CA ASN A 4 8.68 3.96 4.82
C ASN A 4 8.45 3.17 6.11
N THR A 5 9.52 2.83 6.83
CA THR A 5 9.44 2.00 8.04
C THR A 5 8.74 2.69 9.21
N ASN A 6 8.44 3.98 9.08
CA ASN A 6 7.66 4.71 10.08
C ASN A 6 6.15 4.50 9.91
N PHE A 7 5.73 3.66 8.96
CA PHE A 7 4.34 3.28 8.79
C PHE A 7 4.21 1.77 8.90
N ILE A 8 3.30 1.31 9.73
CA ILE A 8 3.12 -0.11 10.03
C ILE A 8 1.68 -0.52 9.70
N LEU A 9 1.53 -1.66 9.02
CA LEU A 9 0.23 -2.24 8.76
C LEU A 9 -0.18 -3.11 9.95
N ARG A 10 -1.37 -2.85 10.48
CA ARG A 10 -1.94 -3.63 11.57
C ARG A 10 -3.33 -4.12 11.21
N GLU A 11 -3.68 -5.30 11.69
CA GLU A 11 -5.04 -5.81 11.58
C GLU A 11 -5.74 -5.62 12.93
N ILE A 12 -6.82 -4.83 12.92
CA ILE A 12 -7.56 -4.51 14.12
C ILE A 12 -9.04 -4.79 13.83
N ALA A 13 -9.65 -5.69 14.59
CA ALA A 13 -11.06 -6.06 14.45
C ALA A 13 -11.43 -6.45 13.01
N GLY A 14 -10.54 -7.18 12.34
CA GLY A 14 -10.75 -7.64 10.98
C GLY A 14 -10.49 -6.60 9.89
N GLU A 15 -10.04 -5.41 10.27
CA GLU A 15 -9.69 -4.36 9.32
C GLU A 15 -8.19 -4.16 9.24
N ASN A 16 -7.70 -3.87 8.03
CA ASN A 16 -6.29 -3.55 7.81
C ASN A 16 -6.11 -2.05 7.93
N ILE A 17 -5.25 -1.64 8.86
CA ILE A 17 -5.04 -0.23 9.18
C ILE A 17 -3.56 0.11 9.09
N LEU A 18 -3.24 1.16 8.36
CA LEU A 18 -1.88 1.67 8.26
C LEU A 18 -1.71 2.78 9.28
N VAL A 19 -0.72 2.60 10.17
CA VAL A 19 -0.51 3.48 11.32
C VAL A 19 0.87 4.11 11.23
N ALA A 20 0.95 5.44 11.44
CA ALA A 20 2.21 6.16 11.51
C ALA A 20 2.85 5.93 12.87
N THR A 21 4.18 5.79 12.90
CA THR A 21 4.97 5.61 14.12
C THR A 21 6.18 6.56 14.10
N GLY A 22 6.80 6.76 15.25
CA GLY A 22 7.99 7.59 15.35
C GLY A 22 7.75 9.02 14.90
N GLU A 23 8.66 9.57 14.11
CA GLU A 23 8.56 10.94 13.62
C GLU A 23 7.35 11.15 12.71
N ALA A 24 6.96 10.13 11.97
CA ALA A 24 5.81 10.21 11.09
C ALA A 24 4.51 10.44 11.85
N ALA A 25 4.43 9.96 13.08
CA ALA A 25 3.25 10.16 13.94
C ALA A 25 3.06 11.63 14.34
N GLN A 26 4.12 12.42 14.30
CA GLN A 26 4.05 13.84 14.62
C GLN A 26 3.53 14.66 13.44
N ILE A 27 3.79 14.19 12.25
CA ILE A 27 3.40 14.87 11.00
C ILE A 27 2.05 14.36 10.52
N PHE A 28 1.87 13.06 10.55
CA PHE A 28 0.64 12.39 10.12
C PHE A 28 -0.10 11.87 11.34
N ASN A 29 -1.15 12.58 11.72
CA ASN A 29 -1.90 12.29 12.95
C ASN A 29 -3.19 11.54 12.61
N GLY A 30 -3.05 10.28 12.14
CA GLY A 30 -4.22 9.50 11.80
C GLY A 30 -3.89 8.09 11.41
N MET A 31 -4.93 7.37 11.01
CA MET A 31 -4.86 5.99 10.55
C MET A 31 -5.57 5.90 9.21
N ILE A 32 -5.06 5.05 8.33
CA ILE A 32 -5.67 4.82 7.04
C ILE A 32 -6.14 3.39 6.98
N THR A 33 -7.45 3.19 6.73
CA THR A 33 -8.00 1.86 6.53
C THR A 33 -7.75 1.42 5.10
N LEU A 34 -7.18 0.23 4.93
CA LEU A 34 -6.88 -0.34 3.62
C LEU A 34 -7.82 -1.51 3.33
N ASN A 35 -8.34 -1.56 2.11
CA ASN A 35 -9.07 -2.75 1.67
C ASN A 35 -8.07 -3.87 1.36
N ASP A 36 -8.58 -5.04 0.97
CA ASP A 36 -7.72 -6.21 0.75
C ASP A 36 -6.67 -5.99 -0.35
N VAL A 37 -7.06 -5.34 -1.44
CA VAL A 37 -6.13 -5.06 -2.54
C VAL A 37 -5.05 -4.08 -2.10
N ALA A 38 -5.42 -3.02 -1.42
CA ALA A 38 -4.47 -2.03 -0.92
C ALA A 38 -3.51 -2.62 0.09
N SER A 39 -4.00 -3.49 0.99
CA SER A 39 -3.15 -4.21 1.94
C SER A 39 -2.15 -5.11 1.23
N PHE A 40 -2.60 -5.80 0.20
CA PHE A 40 -1.72 -6.66 -0.61
C PHE A 40 -0.63 -5.84 -1.28
N ILE A 41 -0.98 -4.68 -1.84
CA ILE A 41 -0.02 -3.77 -2.45
C ILE A 41 1.02 -3.34 -1.42
N TRP A 42 0.58 -2.91 -0.26
CA TRP A 42 1.48 -2.46 0.80
C TRP A 42 2.47 -3.55 1.21
N LYS A 43 1.97 -4.77 1.40
CA LYS A 43 2.81 -5.90 1.84
C LYS A 43 3.86 -6.31 0.80
N ASN A 44 3.59 -6.07 -0.47
CA ASN A 44 4.43 -6.59 -1.56
C ASN A 44 5.23 -5.53 -2.30
N ILE A 45 5.09 -4.28 -1.93
CA ILE A 45 5.68 -3.17 -2.69
C ILE A 45 7.21 -3.21 -2.70
N ASP A 46 7.83 -3.69 -1.63
CA ASP A 46 9.29 -3.80 -1.56
C ASP A 46 9.82 -4.92 -2.45
N GLU A 47 9.08 -6.03 -2.53
CA GLU A 47 9.47 -7.19 -3.33
C GLU A 47 9.17 -6.98 -4.81
N CYS A 48 8.03 -6.40 -5.11
CA CYS A 48 7.62 -6.10 -6.47
C CYS A 48 8.15 -4.72 -6.86
N LYS A 49 9.37 -4.68 -7.31
CA LYS A 49 10.10 -3.42 -7.55
C LYS A 49 9.48 -2.52 -8.61
N THR A 50 8.54 -3.02 -9.39
CA THR A 50 7.88 -2.26 -10.45
C THR A 50 6.36 -2.37 -10.32
N VAL A 51 5.66 -1.40 -10.90
CA VAL A 51 4.20 -1.39 -10.96
C VAL A 51 3.69 -2.62 -11.73
N ASP A 52 4.36 -2.98 -12.82
CA ASP A 52 3.94 -4.13 -13.63
C ASP A 52 4.00 -5.43 -12.83
N LYS A 53 5.00 -5.61 -11.99
CA LYS A 53 5.11 -6.80 -11.14
C LYS A 53 4.03 -6.82 -10.06
N LEU A 54 3.70 -5.67 -9.50
CA LEU A 54 2.59 -5.56 -8.56
C LEU A 54 1.27 -5.94 -9.21
N ILE A 55 1.03 -5.45 -10.42
CA ILE A 55 -0.19 -5.76 -11.16
C ILE A 55 -0.27 -7.27 -11.42
N ALA A 56 0.82 -7.88 -11.88
CA ALA A 56 0.85 -9.32 -12.13
C ALA A 56 0.54 -10.12 -10.86
N SER A 57 1.08 -9.70 -9.72
CA SER A 57 0.84 -10.37 -8.45
C SER A 57 -0.62 -10.23 -8.01
N ILE A 58 -1.22 -9.07 -8.23
CA ILE A 58 -2.62 -8.84 -7.90
C ILE A 58 -3.53 -9.71 -8.77
N LEU A 59 -3.25 -9.81 -10.05
CA LEU A 59 -4.04 -10.64 -10.96
C LEU A 59 -3.95 -12.12 -10.60
N ASP A 60 -2.85 -12.54 -10.00
CA ASP A 60 -2.66 -13.91 -9.54
C ASP A 60 -3.43 -14.18 -8.24
N GLU A 61 -3.58 -13.19 -7.39
CA GLU A 61 -4.19 -13.34 -6.06
C GLU A 61 -5.68 -13.00 -6.04
N PHE A 62 -6.11 -12.04 -6.85
CA PHE A 62 -7.48 -11.55 -6.84
C PHE A 62 -8.15 -11.77 -8.19
N ASP A 63 -9.46 -11.98 -8.17
CA ASP A 63 -10.25 -12.18 -9.38
C ASP A 63 -10.76 -10.82 -9.89
N ILE A 64 -9.84 -10.03 -10.43
CA ILE A 64 -10.15 -8.73 -11.04
C ILE A 64 -9.46 -8.61 -12.39
N ASP A 65 -9.97 -7.72 -13.24
CA ASP A 65 -9.36 -7.53 -14.56
C ASP A 65 -8.11 -6.64 -14.49
N GLU A 66 -7.29 -6.73 -15.53
CA GLU A 66 -6.00 -6.02 -15.56
C GLU A 66 -6.19 -4.51 -15.52
N GLU A 67 -7.19 -3.98 -16.19
CA GLU A 67 -7.45 -2.54 -16.21
C GLU A 67 -7.77 -2.01 -14.82
N THR A 68 -8.61 -2.71 -14.07
CA THR A 68 -8.94 -2.35 -12.69
C THR A 68 -7.73 -2.45 -11.78
N ALA A 69 -6.96 -3.54 -11.91
CA ALA A 69 -5.74 -3.73 -11.13
C ALA A 69 -4.74 -2.60 -11.39
N ARG A 70 -4.55 -2.23 -12.64
CA ARG A 70 -3.63 -1.15 -13.02
C ARG A 70 -4.06 0.18 -12.44
N LYS A 71 -5.34 0.51 -12.54
CA LYS A 71 -5.89 1.74 -11.96
C LYS A 71 -5.67 1.78 -10.46
N ASP A 72 -5.98 0.69 -9.77
CA ASP A 72 -5.85 0.62 -8.32
C ASP A 72 -4.39 0.76 -7.88
N VAL A 73 -3.47 0.07 -8.55
CA VAL A 73 -2.05 0.15 -8.23
C VAL A 73 -1.52 1.55 -8.47
N GLU A 74 -1.80 2.13 -9.62
CA GLU A 74 -1.30 3.47 -9.95
C GLU A 74 -1.86 4.53 -9.01
N SER A 75 -3.14 4.49 -8.74
CA SER A 75 -3.80 5.43 -7.84
C SER A 75 -3.25 5.32 -6.42
N PHE A 76 -3.16 4.10 -5.90
CA PHE A 76 -2.72 3.86 -4.54
C PHE A 76 -1.24 4.20 -4.35
N THR A 77 -0.38 3.77 -5.26
CA THR A 77 1.06 4.06 -5.16
C THR A 77 1.33 5.56 -5.28
N THR A 78 0.60 6.27 -6.14
CA THR A 78 0.72 7.71 -6.26
C THR A 78 0.38 8.40 -4.94
N GLU A 79 -0.70 7.98 -4.28
CA GLU A 79 -1.08 8.51 -2.97
C GLU A 79 -0.04 8.21 -1.91
N LEU A 80 0.49 6.99 -1.88
CA LEU A 80 1.49 6.60 -0.90
C LEU A 80 2.77 7.43 -1.06
N ILE A 81 3.21 7.65 -2.29
CA ILE A 81 4.39 8.45 -2.56
C ILE A 81 4.15 9.91 -2.17
N ARG A 82 2.99 10.45 -2.52
CA ARG A 82 2.62 11.83 -2.19
C ARG A 82 2.60 12.06 -0.68
N MET A 83 2.16 11.07 0.09
CA MET A 83 2.08 11.16 1.55
C MET A 83 3.38 10.76 2.25
N GLY A 84 4.42 10.38 1.51
CA GLY A 84 5.69 9.98 2.09
C GLY A 84 5.70 8.59 2.71
N MET A 85 4.67 7.78 2.45
CA MET A 85 4.57 6.42 2.98
C MET A 85 5.40 5.42 2.18
N VAL A 86 5.69 5.75 0.93
CA VAL A 86 6.55 4.97 0.05
C VAL A 86 7.59 5.91 -0.53
N VAL A 87 8.82 5.47 -0.58
CA VAL A 87 9.92 6.21 -1.20
C VAL A 87 10.39 5.48 -2.46
N GLU A 88 10.83 6.24 -3.43
CA GLU A 88 11.33 5.67 -4.68
C GLU A 88 12.80 5.29 -4.61
#